data_cb5942598ec4d1169a424755339e8822
#
_entry.id   cb5942598ec4d1169a424755339e8822
#
_cell.length_a   1.000
_cell.length_b   1.000
_cell.length_c   1.000
_cell.angle_alpha   90.00
_cell.angle_beta   90.00
_cell.angle_gamma   90.00
#
_symmetry.space_group_name_H-M   'P 1'
#
loop_
_entity.id
_entity.type
_entity.pdbx_description
1 polymer ?
#
loop_
_entity_poly.entity_id
_entity_poly.type
_entity_poly.pdbx_seq_one_letter_code
_entity_poly.pdbx_strand_id
1 'polypeptide(L)'
;ISFTLQKDKSLKSYSSQETLGLDRTAKLYIGGKQTRPDGGYSQKVLDASKNFAGHVPSSNRKDIRNAVEAMNKASSWSASSGHLRAQIIYFMAENLHARREEFAKRIDQMSGHTGGAKEVEFSIRRLFTYAAWADKFDGTISGVPVRGVGLTMREAIGNIITFCPTNNPLLSLVSCIAPAIAMGNRITTISPFIASLTATDFYQILETSDIPPGVVNILTGSHLELASHAASHMDVDSIWSFSEEDITKIIELESAKNIKRTWCLKNID
;
A
#
# COMPACT_ATOMS: atom_id res chain seq x y z
N ILE A 1 15.19 10.14 21.19
CA ILE A 1 15.59 8.74 21.47
C ILE A 1 16.06 8.16 20.14
N SER A 2 17.39 8.04 19.95
CA SER A 2 17.96 7.49 18.73
C SER A 2 17.74 5.98 18.70
N PHE A 3 16.91 5.50 17.77
CA PHE A 3 16.82 4.08 17.47
C PHE A 3 17.97 3.68 16.55
N THR A 4 18.96 3.02 17.11
CA THR A 4 20.03 2.39 16.33
C THR A 4 19.46 1.12 15.71
N LEU A 5 19.31 1.10 14.39
CA LEU A 5 18.93 -0.06 13.60
C LEU A 5 20.06 -1.09 13.66
N GLN A 6 19.96 -2.08 14.55
CA GLN A 6 20.78 -3.28 14.45
C GLN A 6 20.30 -4.11 13.26
N LYS A 7 21.04 -4.06 12.17
CA LYS A 7 20.91 -5.02 11.05
C LYS A 7 21.38 -6.38 11.55
N ASP A 8 20.47 -7.19 12.01
CA ASP A 8 20.79 -8.51 12.52
C ASP A 8 21.11 -9.45 11.35
N LYS A 9 22.39 -9.69 11.11
CA LYS A 9 22.88 -10.71 10.17
C LYS A 9 22.71 -12.14 10.69
N SER A 10 22.23 -12.31 11.94
CA SER A 10 22.18 -13.61 12.62
C SER A 10 21.04 -14.53 12.14
N LEU A 11 20.13 -14.06 11.31
CA LEU A 11 19.00 -14.85 10.80
C LEU A 11 19.38 -16.01 9.86
N LYS A 12 20.66 -16.15 9.52
CA LYS A 12 21.15 -17.34 8.80
C LYS A 12 21.31 -18.59 9.68
N SER A 13 21.21 -18.47 10.99
CA SER A 13 21.48 -19.57 11.94
C SER A 13 20.25 -20.25 12.54
N TYR A 14 19.02 -19.83 12.20
CA TYR A 14 17.79 -20.51 12.64
C TYR A 14 17.31 -21.58 11.68
N SER A 15 18.23 -22.42 11.19
CA SER A 15 17.89 -23.50 10.25
C SER A 15 17.86 -24.89 10.89
N SER A 16 17.75 -25.04 12.19
CA SER A 16 17.80 -26.35 12.83
C SER A 16 16.50 -26.83 13.47
N GLN A 17 15.35 -26.47 12.93
CA GLN A 17 14.15 -27.30 13.06
C GLN A 17 13.65 -27.64 11.66
N GLU A 18 13.94 -28.83 11.21
CA GLU A 18 13.37 -29.49 10.06
C GLU A 18 11.85 -29.57 10.21
N THR A 19 11.16 -28.54 9.80
CA THR A 19 9.72 -28.58 9.55
C THR A 19 9.52 -28.47 8.05
N LEU A 20 9.53 -29.67 7.41
CA LEU A 20 8.87 -29.96 6.13
C LEU A 20 8.74 -28.77 5.17
N GLY A 21 9.83 -28.37 4.48
CA GLY A 21 9.76 -27.66 3.20
C GLY A 21 8.98 -26.34 3.12
N LEU A 22 8.47 -25.81 4.24
CA LEU A 22 7.71 -24.56 4.26
C LEU A 22 8.65 -23.37 4.21
N ASP A 23 8.57 -22.59 3.14
CA ASP A 23 9.26 -21.31 3.04
C ASP A 23 8.64 -20.27 3.99
N ARG A 24 9.29 -20.04 5.13
CA ARG A 24 8.89 -19.06 6.13
C ARG A 24 9.54 -17.69 5.92
N THR A 25 10.20 -17.46 4.81
CA THR A 25 10.80 -16.17 4.51
C THR A 25 9.69 -15.12 4.34
N ALA A 26 9.81 -14.02 5.08
CA ALA A 26 8.89 -12.89 4.90
C ALA A 26 8.97 -12.34 3.47
N LYS A 27 7.84 -12.10 2.83
CA LYS A 27 7.72 -11.74 1.42
C LYS A 27 7.01 -10.42 1.24
N LEU A 28 7.41 -9.68 0.21
CA LEU A 28 6.70 -8.51 -0.32
C LEU A 28 5.60 -8.97 -1.27
N TYR A 29 4.66 -8.09 -1.57
CA TYR A 29 3.66 -8.33 -2.61
C TYR A 29 3.95 -7.45 -3.82
N ILE A 30 4.44 -8.03 -4.90
CA ILE A 30 4.84 -7.33 -6.12
C ILE A 30 4.35 -8.10 -7.34
N GLY A 31 3.66 -7.41 -8.25
CA GLY A 31 3.21 -8.01 -9.50
C GLY A 31 2.22 -9.15 -9.32
N GLY A 32 1.33 -9.07 -8.34
CA GLY A 32 0.28 -10.05 -8.07
C GLY A 32 0.77 -11.32 -7.39
N LYS A 33 1.96 -11.31 -6.80
CA LYS A 33 2.55 -12.48 -6.11
C LYS A 33 3.44 -12.09 -4.95
N GLN A 34 3.61 -13.01 -4.04
CA GLN A 34 4.53 -12.88 -2.92
C GLN A 34 5.98 -13.11 -3.38
N THR A 35 6.81 -12.09 -3.25
CA THR A 35 8.21 -12.07 -3.71
C THR A 35 9.17 -11.86 -2.55
N ARG A 36 10.32 -12.54 -2.55
CA ARG A 36 11.37 -12.27 -1.57
C ARG A 36 11.94 -10.86 -1.79
N PRO A 37 12.26 -10.10 -0.71
CA PRO A 37 12.97 -8.84 -0.85
C PRO A 37 14.34 -9.06 -1.49
N ASP A 38 14.77 -8.14 -2.36
CA ASP A 38 16.05 -8.26 -3.08
C ASP A 38 17.24 -8.41 -2.12
N GLY A 39 17.25 -7.68 -1.02
CA GLY A 39 18.28 -7.76 -0.01
C GLY A 39 18.25 -9.02 0.85
N GLY A 40 17.17 -9.80 0.81
CA GLY A 40 16.96 -10.98 1.67
C GLY A 40 16.82 -10.64 3.15
N TYR A 41 16.63 -9.35 3.51
CA TYR A 41 16.51 -8.92 4.90
C TYR A 41 15.04 -8.96 5.36
N SER A 42 14.87 -9.32 6.63
CA SER A 42 13.59 -9.22 7.33
C SER A 42 13.80 -8.57 8.69
N GLN A 43 12.73 -7.98 9.20
CA GLN A 43 12.71 -7.36 10.52
C GLN A 43 11.75 -8.11 11.43
N LYS A 44 12.15 -8.30 12.68
CA LYS A 44 11.31 -8.85 13.74
C LYS A 44 10.31 -7.78 14.18
N VAL A 45 9.04 -8.15 14.22
CA VAL A 45 7.96 -7.30 14.73
C VAL A 45 7.48 -7.87 16.07
N LEU A 46 7.30 -6.99 17.04
CA LEU A 46 6.77 -7.31 18.35
C LEU A 46 5.36 -6.78 18.47
N ASP A 47 4.51 -7.48 19.20
CA ASP A 47 3.18 -7.01 19.58
C ASP A 47 3.25 -5.93 20.70
N ALA A 48 2.09 -5.39 21.05
CA ALA A 48 1.99 -4.38 22.11
C ALA A 48 2.51 -4.88 23.49
N SER A 49 2.47 -6.17 23.74
CA SER A 49 3.02 -6.81 24.95
C SER A 49 4.50 -7.14 24.83
N LYS A 50 5.18 -6.71 23.76
CA LYS A 50 6.59 -6.98 23.41
C LYS A 50 6.89 -8.46 23.16
N ASN A 51 5.89 -9.28 22.90
CA ASN A 51 6.10 -10.65 22.43
C ASN A 51 6.38 -10.66 20.93
N PHE A 52 7.02 -11.73 20.48
CA PHE A 52 7.26 -11.93 19.05
C PHE A 52 5.95 -12.16 18.30
N ALA A 53 5.62 -11.26 17.36
CA ALA A 53 4.41 -11.32 16.56
C ALA A 53 4.68 -11.89 15.14
N GLY A 54 5.86 -11.64 14.58
CA GLY A 54 6.21 -12.14 13.25
C GLY A 54 7.47 -11.52 12.67
N HIS A 55 7.81 -11.93 11.46
CA HIS A 55 8.84 -11.29 10.62
C HIS A 55 8.18 -10.62 9.42
N VAL A 56 8.68 -9.42 9.09
CA VAL A 56 8.27 -8.69 7.87
C VAL A 56 9.49 -8.42 6.99
N PRO A 57 9.35 -8.42 5.67
CA PRO A 57 10.47 -8.13 4.78
C PRO A 57 10.92 -6.67 4.92
N SER A 58 12.19 -6.40 4.68
CA SER A 58 12.74 -5.05 4.60
C SER A 58 13.05 -4.73 3.15
N SER A 59 12.27 -3.85 2.56
CA SER A 59 12.44 -3.41 1.18
C SER A 59 13.66 -2.52 1.00
N ASN A 60 14.21 -2.52 -0.19
CA ASN A 60 15.29 -1.65 -0.61
C ASN A 60 14.95 -0.93 -1.94
N ARG A 61 15.91 -0.18 -2.48
CA ARG A 61 15.77 0.54 -3.75
C ARG A 61 15.36 -0.35 -4.92
N LYS A 62 15.86 -1.59 -4.99
CA LYS A 62 15.54 -2.50 -6.10
C LYS A 62 14.11 -3.02 -5.99
N ASP A 63 13.59 -3.19 -4.78
CA ASP A 63 12.19 -3.59 -4.57
C ASP A 63 11.23 -2.49 -5.05
N ILE A 64 11.57 -1.20 -4.81
CA ILE A 64 10.83 -0.07 -5.39
C ILE A 64 10.82 -0.16 -6.91
N ARG A 65 12.01 -0.34 -7.54
CA ARG A 65 12.10 -0.48 -8.99
C ARG A 65 11.26 -1.65 -9.51
N ASN A 66 11.34 -2.81 -8.86
CA ASN A 66 10.57 -4.00 -9.26
C ASN A 66 9.05 -3.75 -9.15
N ALA A 67 8.61 -3.02 -8.11
CA ALA A 67 7.21 -2.64 -7.96
C ALA A 67 6.77 -1.65 -9.05
N VAL A 68 7.60 -0.66 -9.39
CA VAL A 68 7.32 0.28 -10.49
C VAL A 68 7.26 -0.43 -11.83
N GLU A 69 8.19 -1.34 -12.12
CA GLU A 69 8.15 -2.18 -13.32
C GLU A 69 6.86 -3.02 -13.40
N ALA A 70 6.39 -3.54 -12.26
CA ALA A 70 5.12 -4.26 -12.19
C ALA A 70 3.92 -3.33 -12.47
N MET A 71 3.93 -2.11 -11.92
CA MET A 71 2.90 -1.10 -12.23
C MET A 71 2.88 -0.74 -13.72
N ASN A 72 4.05 -0.57 -14.36
CA ASN A 72 4.14 -0.27 -15.78
C ASN A 72 3.52 -1.38 -16.65
N LYS A 73 3.74 -2.65 -16.29
CA LYS A 73 3.13 -3.80 -16.97
C LYS A 73 1.61 -3.85 -16.81
N ALA A 74 1.07 -3.28 -15.74
CA ALA A 74 -0.36 -3.19 -15.47
C ALA A 74 -1.02 -1.92 -16.05
N SER A 75 -0.41 -1.25 -17.02
CA SER A 75 -0.89 0.02 -17.59
C SER A 75 -2.30 -0.05 -18.18
N SER A 76 -2.72 -1.22 -18.67
CA SER A 76 -4.08 -1.46 -19.17
C SER A 76 -5.19 -1.23 -18.13
N TRP A 77 -4.86 -1.24 -16.84
CA TRP A 77 -5.82 -0.95 -15.77
C TRP A 77 -6.47 0.42 -15.93
N SER A 78 -5.72 1.42 -16.36
CA SER A 78 -6.25 2.78 -16.58
C SER A 78 -7.35 2.83 -17.66
N ALA A 79 -7.30 1.93 -18.63
CA ALA A 79 -8.30 1.82 -19.70
C ALA A 79 -9.48 0.89 -19.34
N SER A 80 -9.44 0.23 -18.18
CA SER A 80 -10.55 -0.61 -17.70
C SER A 80 -11.78 0.22 -17.39
N SER A 81 -12.99 -0.36 -17.58
CA SER A 81 -14.23 0.36 -17.27
C SER A 81 -14.37 0.63 -15.76
N GLY A 82 -15.03 1.73 -15.40
CA GLY A 82 -15.39 2.03 -14.02
C GLY A 82 -16.17 0.89 -13.37
N HIS A 83 -17.07 0.28 -14.14
CA HIS A 83 -17.86 -0.87 -13.68
C HIS A 83 -17.00 -2.08 -13.30
N LEU A 84 -16.01 -2.46 -14.12
CA LEU A 84 -15.10 -3.55 -13.80
C LEU A 84 -14.30 -3.24 -12.54
N ARG A 85 -13.80 -2.00 -12.39
CA ARG A 85 -13.08 -1.57 -11.19
C ARG A 85 -13.97 -1.63 -9.96
N ALA A 86 -15.23 -1.19 -10.08
CA ALA A 86 -16.21 -1.30 -9.01
C ALA A 86 -16.43 -2.73 -8.56
N GLN A 87 -16.64 -3.67 -9.50
CA GLN A 87 -16.86 -5.09 -9.18
C GLN A 87 -15.68 -5.68 -8.41
N ILE A 88 -14.45 -5.43 -8.84
CA ILE A 88 -13.24 -5.94 -8.17
C ILE A 88 -13.12 -5.37 -6.74
N ILE A 89 -13.40 -4.08 -6.55
CA ILE A 89 -13.33 -3.46 -5.22
C ILE A 89 -14.45 -3.97 -4.30
N TYR A 90 -15.67 -4.22 -4.84
CA TYR A 90 -16.73 -4.89 -4.08
C TYR A 90 -16.29 -6.27 -3.62
N PHE A 91 -15.67 -7.05 -4.50
CA PHE A 91 -15.19 -8.38 -4.18
C PHE A 91 -14.08 -8.36 -3.10
N MET A 92 -13.20 -7.33 -3.15
CA MET A 92 -12.26 -7.10 -2.05
C MET A 92 -12.96 -6.83 -0.71
N ALA A 93 -14.04 -6.05 -0.73
CA ALA A 93 -14.80 -5.76 0.49
C ALA A 93 -15.47 -7.01 1.07
N GLU A 94 -16.03 -7.86 0.22
CA GLU A 94 -16.63 -9.14 0.62
C GLU A 94 -15.58 -10.11 1.19
N ASN A 95 -14.43 -10.25 0.53
CA ASN A 95 -13.33 -11.09 1.01
C ASN A 95 -12.77 -10.60 2.35
N LEU A 96 -12.64 -9.28 2.53
CA LEU A 96 -12.24 -8.70 3.81
C LEU A 96 -13.31 -8.94 4.88
N HIS A 97 -14.60 -8.83 4.53
CA HIS A 97 -15.71 -9.12 5.44
C HIS A 97 -15.71 -10.59 5.91
N ALA A 98 -15.45 -11.52 4.99
CA ALA A 98 -15.36 -12.95 5.34
C ALA A 98 -14.24 -13.25 6.35
N ARG A 99 -13.17 -12.46 6.36
CA ARG A 99 -12.00 -12.60 7.26
C ARG A 99 -11.95 -11.55 8.38
N ARG A 100 -13.05 -10.84 8.65
CA ARG A 100 -13.09 -9.70 9.58
C ARG A 100 -12.56 -10.02 10.99
N GLU A 101 -12.82 -11.23 11.49
CA GLU A 101 -12.40 -11.62 12.84
C GLU A 101 -10.88 -11.84 12.94
N GLU A 102 -10.27 -12.35 11.87
CA GLU A 102 -8.84 -12.55 11.79
C GLU A 102 -8.09 -11.20 11.81
N PHE A 103 -8.53 -10.27 10.98
CA PHE A 103 -7.95 -8.92 10.94
C PHE A 103 -8.19 -8.16 12.26
N ALA A 104 -9.38 -8.27 12.85
CA ALA A 104 -9.67 -7.65 14.14
C ALA A 104 -8.71 -8.16 15.24
N LYS A 105 -8.52 -9.47 15.33
CA LYS A 105 -7.57 -10.07 16.29
C LYS A 105 -6.13 -9.61 16.06
N ARG A 106 -5.70 -9.52 14.80
CA ARG A 106 -4.37 -9.03 14.45
C ARG A 106 -4.18 -7.58 14.90
N ILE A 107 -5.14 -6.72 14.61
CA ILE A 107 -5.08 -5.30 15.00
C ILE A 107 -5.06 -5.17 16.52
N ASP A 108 -5.94 -5.86 17.25
CA ASP A 108 -5.97 -5.84 18.70
C ASP A 108 -4.66 -6.35 19.32
N GLN A 109 -4.08 -7.42 18.77
CA GLN A 109 -2.79 -7.95 19.21
C GLN A 109 -1.67 -6.91 19.03
N MET A 110 -1.64 -6.22 17.89
CA MET A 110 -0.58 -5.27 17.57
C MET A 110 -0.72 -3.96 18.31
N SER A 111 -1.95 -3.48 18.52
CA SER A 111 -2.22 -2.21 19.21
C SER A 111 -2.28 -2.33 20.73
N GLY A 112 -2.60 -3.50 21.26
CA GLY A 112 -2.81 -3.73 22.69
C GLY A 112 -4.15 -3.23 23.23
N HIS A 113 -5.07 -2.80 22.35
CA HIS A 113 -6.40 -2.36 22.76
C HIS A 113 -7.47 -3.00 21.88
N THR A 114 -8.70 -3.03 22.37
CA THR A 114 -9.87 -3.53 21.66
C THR A 114 -10.42 -2.44 20.74
N GLY A 115 -10.15 -2.53 19.45
CA GLY A 115 -10.60 -1.56 18.45
C GLY A 115 -10.60 -2.13 17.04
N GLY A 116 -9.97 -3.29 16.87
CA GLY A 116 -9.77 -3.93 15.58
C GLY A 116 -11.06 -4.21 14.82
N ALA A 117 -12.10 -4.69 15.51
CA ALA A 117 -13.39 -4.94 14.86
C ALA A 117 -13.99 -3.67 14.22
N LYS A 118 -13.86 -2.52 14.90
CA LYS A 118 -14.36 -1.23 14.40
C LYS A 118 -13.52 -0.74 13.22
N GLU A 119 -12.19 -0.89 13.30
CA GLU A 119 -11.29 -0.52 12.20
C GLU A 119 -11.56 -1.35 10.96
N VAL A 120 -11.74 -2.67 11.10
CA VAL A 120 -12.10 -3.56 10.00
C VAL A 120 -13.43 -3.15 9.38
N GLU A 121 -14.45 -2.85 10.19
CA GLU A 121 -15.75 -2.39 9.67
C GLU A 121 -15.63 -1.10 8.87
N PHE A 122 -14.87 -0.11 9.36
CA PHE A 122 -14.61 1.12 8.61
C PHE A 122 -13.84 0.86 7.32
N SER A 123 -12.91 -0.08 7.33
CA SER A 123 -12.15 -0.47 6.14
C SER A 123 -13.05 -1.09 5.07
N ILE A 124 -13.96 -1.99 5.46
CA ILE A 124 -14.95 -2.59 4.56
C ILE A 124 -15.88 -1.51 3.99
N ARG A 125 -16.42 -0.63 4.83
CA ARG A 125 -17.25 0.50 4.38
C ARG A 125 -16.50 1.42 3.41
N ARG A 126 -15.21 1.64 3.63
CA ARG A 126 -14.36 2.45 2.75
C ARG A 126 -14.21 1.80 1.38
N LEU A 127 -14.01 0.49 1.31
CA LEU A 127 -13.98 -0.26 0.05
C LEU A 127 -15.32 -0.13 -0.69
N PHE A 128 -16.45 -0.37 -0.02
CA PHE A 128 -17.78 -0.19 -0.63
C PHE A 128 -18.00 1.23 -1.15
N THR A 129 -17.58 2.25 -0.40
CA THR A 129 -17.69 3.64 -0.80
C THR A 129 -16.93 3.91 -2.10
N TYR A 130 -15.66 3.51 -2.20
CA TYR A 130 -14.88 3.75 -3.40
C TYR A 130 -15.28 2.84 -4.58
N ALA A 131 -15.77 1.64 -4.31
CA ALA A 131 -16.40 0.81 -5.34
C ALA A 131 -17.60 1.52 -5.95
N ALA A 132 -18.47 2.10 -5.12
CA ALA A 132 -19.63 2.86 -5.58
C ALA A 132 -19.24 4.13 -6.36
N TRP A 133 -18.10 4.75 -6.06
CA TRP A 133 -17.60 5.91 -6.79
C TRP A 133 -16.91 5.57 -8.11
N ALA A 134 -16.36 4.36 -8.27
CA ALA A 134 -15.54 3.98 -9.41
C ALA A 134 -16.23 4.16 -10.78
N ASP A 135 -17.54 3.96 -10.83
CA ASP A 135 -18.36 4.08 -12.04
C ASP A 135 -19.27 5.34 -12.06
N LYS A 136 -19.18 6.19 -11.02
CA LYS A 136 -20.04 7.36 -10.86
C LYS A 136 -19.28 8.69 -10.82
N PHE A 137 -17.97 8.64 -10.81
CA PHE A 137 -17.14 9.83 -10.76
C PHE A 137 -16.85 10.36 -12.16
N ASP A 138 -17.89 10.88 -12.79
CA ASP A 138 -17.87 11.38 -14.17
C ASP A 138 -17.19 12.74 -14.30
N GLY A 139 -17.02 13.17 -15.56
CA GLY A 139 -16.61 14.51 -15.90
C GLY A 139 -17.76 15.54 -15.73
N THR A 140 -17.46 16.77 -16.10
CA THR A 140 -18.43 17.87 -16.06
C THR A 140 -18.48 18.60 -17.40
N ILE A 141 -19.63 19.17 -17.70
CA ILE A 141 -19.82 20.08 -18.83
C ILE A 141 -19.78 21.51 -18.29
N SER A 142 -18.93 22.34 -18.87
CA SER A 142 -18.76 23.74 -18.46
C SER A 142 -19.06 24.69 -19.62
N GLY A 143 -19.73 25.79 -19.32
CA GLY A 143 -19.85 26.92 -20.26
C GLY A 143 -18.46 27.58 -20.42
N VAL A 144 -18.11 27.87 -21.66
CA VAL A 144 -16.86 28.56 -22.01
C VAL A 144 -17.17 29.86 -22.74
N PRO A 145 -16.36 30.92 -22.62
CA PRO A 145 -16.60 32.23 -23.25
C PRO A 145 -16.31 32.22 -24.78
N VAL A 146 -16.36 31.07 -25.40
CA VAL A 146 -16.20 30.84 -26.85
C VAL A 146 -17.38 30.03 -27.37
N ARG A 147 -17.55 30.01 -28.68
CA ARG A 147 -18.64 29.25 -29.34
C ARG A 147 -18.32 27.76 -29.27
N GLY A 148 -18.77 27.09 -28.19
CA GLY A 148 -18.49 25.66 -27.93
C GLY A 148 -18.90 25.24 -26.53
N VAL A 149 -18.52 24.01 -26.20
CA VAL A 149 -18.74 23.38 -24.89
C VAL A 149 -17.41 22.86 -24.35
N GLY A 150 -17.09 23.19 -23.11
CA GLY A 150 -15.97 22.64 -22.39
C GLY A 150 -16.34 21.31 -21.71
N LEU A 151 -15.60 20.25 -21.99
CA LEU A 151 -15.74 18.95 -21.33
C LEU A 151 -14.57 18.73 -20.40
N THR A 152 -14.84 18.51 -19.11
CA THR A 152 -13.82 18.06 -18.15
C THR A 152 -13.91 16.56 -18.01
N MET A 153 -12.87 15.84 -18.41
CA MET A 153 -12.78 14.39 -18.27
C MET A 153 -11.84 14.01 -17.12
N ARG A 154 -12.18 12.96 -16.40
CA ARG A 154 -11.35 12.42 -15.31
C ARG A 154 -10.46 11.32 -15.87
N GLU A 155 -9.16 11.46 -15.66
CA GLU A 155 -8.16 10.49 -16.09
C GLU A 155 -7.33 9.99 -14.91
N ALA A 156 -6.81 8.75 -15.01
CA ALA A 156 -5.88 8.23 -14.03
C ALA A 156 -4.59 9.06 -14.03
N ILE A 157 -4.04 9.29 -12.85
CA ILE A 157 -2.73 9.96 -12.67
C ILE A 157 -1.61 9.07 -13.24
N GLY A 158 -1.70 7.75 -13.00
CA GLY A 158 -0.70 6.77 -13.42
C GLY A 158 -0.20 5.89 -12.27
N ASN A 159 1.11 5.86 -12.08
CA ASN A 159 1.78 5.11 -11.03
C ASN A 159 1.89 5.96 -9.75
N ILE A 160 1.30 5.49 -8.68
CA ILE A 160 1.30 6.17 -7.38
C ILE A 160 2.14 5.36 -6.39
N ILE A 161 3.01 6.00 -5.64
CA ILE A 161 3.63 5.43 -4.45
C ILE A 161 3.07 6.14 -3.22
N THR A 162 2.67 5.35 -2.21
CA THR A 162 2.11 5.88 -0.98
C THR A 162 2.92 5.43 0.23
N PHE A 163 3.29 6.38 1.08
CA PHE A 163 3.85 6.14 2.40
C PHE A 163 2.71 6.14 3.41
N CYS A 164 2.32 4.95 3.88
CA CYS A 164 1.17 4.77 4.77
C CYS A 164 1.46 5.31 6.18
N PRO A 165 0.46 5.89 6.86
CA PRO A 165 0.61 6.29 8.25
C PRO A 165 0.75 5.06 9.17
N THR A 166 1.17 5.30 10.41
CA THR A 166 1.34 4.25 11.42
C THR A 166 0.03 3.89 12.13
N ASN A 167 -0.89 4.85 12.23
CA ASN A 167 -2.16 4.70 12.92
C ASN A 167 -3.18 3.95 12.05
N ASN A 168 -4.06 3.17 12.69
CA ASN A 168 -5.12 2.42 12.01
C ASN A 168 -4.60 1.64 10.79
N PRO A 169 -3.75 0.63 10.99
CA PRO A 169 -2.94 0.01 9.94
C PRO A 169 -3.75 -0.53 8.76
N LEU A 170 -4.90 -1.13 8.99
CA LEU A 170 -5.76 -1.64 7.92
C LEU A 170 -6.53 -0.51 7.24
N LEU A 171 -7.16 0.37 8.02
CA LEU A 171 -7.95 1.47 7.47
C LEU A 171 -7.08 2.42 6.65
N SER A 172 -5.86 2.70 7.10
CA SER A 172 -4.89 3.51 6.39
C SER A 172 -4.48 2.88 5.06
N LEU A 173 -4.16 1.58 5.07
CA LEU A 173 -3.80 0.83 3.87
C LEU A 173 -4.94 0.85 2.85
N VAL A 174 -6.15 0.52 3.27
CA VAL A 174 -7.35 0.52 2.42
C VAL A 174 -7.66 1.92 1.90
N SER A 175 -7.49 2.95 2.74
CA SER A 175 -7.75 4.36 2.35
C SER A 175 -6.77 4.88 1.29
N CYS A 176 -5.60 4.29 1.19
CA CYS A 176 -4.65 4.59 0.11
C CYS A 176 -4.97 3.77 -1.16
N ILE A 177 -5.23 2.47 -1.02
CA ILE A 177 -5.44 1.56 -2.16
C ILE A 177 -6.76 1.85 -2.87
N ALA A 178 -7.87 1.89 -2.15
CA ALA A 178 -9.20 1.92 -2.75
C ALA A 178 -9.44 3.13 -3.68
N PRO A 179 -9.15 4.39 -3.30
CA PRO A 179 -9.33 5.53 -4.20
C PRO A 179 -8.41 5.49 -5.42
N ALA A 180 -7.16 5.01 -5.24
CA ALA A 180 -6.22 4.93 -6.34
C ALA A 180 -6.71 3.98 -7.42
N ILE A 181 -7.06 2.74 -7.05
CA ILE A 181 -7.50 1.73 -8.02
C ILE A 181 -8.89 2.01 -8.59
N ALA A 182 -9.79 2.62 -7.81
CA ALA A 182 -11.12 3.03 -8.28
C ALA A 182 -11.02 4.00 -9.47
N MET A 183 -10.05 4.91 -9.44
CA MET A 183 -9.80 5.88 -10.52
C MET A 183 -8.84 5.39 -11.60
N GLY A 184 -8.53 4.08 -11.64
CA GLY A 184 -7.71 3.47 -12.68
C GLY A 184 -6.20 3.69 -12.49
N ASN A 185 -5.75 4.15 -11.33
CA ASN A 185 -4.33 4.24 -11.03
C ASN A 185 -3.76 2.88 -10.60
N ARG A 186 -2.45 2.72 -10.73
CA ARG A 186 -1.68 1.63 -10.13
C ARG A 186 -0.98 2.17 -8.90
N ILE A 187 -0.92 1.37 -7.85
CA ILE A 187 -0.39 1.84 -6.58
C ILE A 187 0.62 0.87 -5.96
N THR A 188 1.69 1.43 -5.42
CA THR A 188 2.59 0.76 -4.49
C THR A 188 2.49 1.42 -3.13
N THR A 189 2.02 0.68 -2.14
CA THR A 189 1.99 1.16 -0.75
C THR A 189 3.25 0.73 -0.01
N ILE A 190 3.81 1.64 0.77
CA ILE A 190 4.94 1.37 1.68
C ILE A 190 4.39 1.43 3.10
N SER A 191 4.26 0.26 3.73
CA SER A 191 3.80 0.15 5.11
C SER A 191 4.99 0.25 6.07
N PRO A 192 4.89 1.08 7.13
CA PRO A 192 5.93 1.14 8.16
C PRO A 192 5.98 -0.18 8.95
N PHE A 193 7.14 -0.52 9.51
CA PHE A 193 7.35 -1.82 10.17
C PHE A 193 6.31 -2.15 11.24
N ILE A 194 5.86 -1.18 12.02
CA ILE A 194 4.88 -1.38 13.08
C ILE A 194 3.49 -1.82 12.55
N ALA A 195 3.13 -1.39 11.35
CA ALA A 195 1.85 -1.70 10.71
C ALA A 195 1.96 -2.87 9.71
N SER A 196 3.15 -3.41 9.48
CA SER A 196 3.44 -4.29 8.36
C SER A 196 2.78 -5.66 8.43
N LEU A 197 2.52 -6.22 9.63
CA LEU A 197 1.87 -7.53 9.72
C LEU A 197 0.43 -7.48 9.19
N THR A 198 -0.32 -6.42 9.49
CA THR A 198 -1.65 -6.21 8.90
C THR A 198 -1.59 -6.06 7.39
N ALA A 199 -0.55 -5.38 6.87
CA ALA A 199 -0.34 -5.25 5.44
C ALA A 199 0.00 -6.59 4.77
N THR A 200 0.81 -7.45 5.42
CA THR A 200 1.11 -8.79 4.90
C THR A 200 -0.10 -9.73 4.93
N ASP A 201 -0.94 -9.63 5.97
CA ASP A 201 -2.18 -10.40 6.03
C ASP A 201 -3.14 -10.00 4.89
N PHE A 202 -3.07 -8.73 4.43
CA PHE A 202 -3.91 -8.22 3.35
C PHE A 202 -3.54 -8.79 1.96
N TYR A 203 -2.37 -9.41 1.78
CA TYR A 203 -2.00 -10.05 0.51
C TYR A 203 -3.01 -11.07 0.04
N GLN A 204 -3.57 -11.86 0.95
CA GLN A 204 -4.59 -12.86 0.60
C GLN A 204 -5.89 -12.24 0.10
N ILE A 205 -6.25 -11.05 0.61
CA ILE A 205 -7.40 -10.32 0.06
C ILE A 205 -7.14 -9.93 -1.39
N LEU A 206 -5.93 -9.44 -1.71
CA LEU A 206 -5.55 -9.08 -3.07
C LEU A 206 -5.51 -10.31 -4.00
N GLU A 207 -4.94 -11.42 -3.53
CA GLU A 207 -4.82 -12.67 -4.29
C GLU A 207 -6.16 -13.31 -4.62
N THR A 208 -7.19 -13.10 -3.76
CA THR A 208 -8.52 -13.70 -3.93
C THR A 208 -9.55 -12.75 -4.53
N SER A 209 -9.19 -11.54 -4.91
CA SER A 209 -10.12 -10.50 -5.36
C SER A 209 -9.98 -10.12 -6.83
N ASP A 210 -9.39 -10.98 -7.65
CA ASP A 210 -9.22 -10.78 -9.10
C ASP A 210 -8.52 -9.46 -9.50
N ILE A 211 -7.71 -8.89 -8.60
CA ILE A 211 -6.92 -7.71 -8.90
C ILE A 211 -5.82 -8.08 -9.90
N PRO A 212 -5.74 -7.40 -11.06
CA PRO A 212 -4.69 -7.70 -12.02
C PRO A 212 -3.28 -7.51 -11.43
N PRO A 213 -2.34 -8.42 -11.78
CA PRO A 213 -0.96 -8.33 -11.30
C PRO A 213 -0.33 -6.97 -11.56
N GLY A 214 0.24 -6.34 -10.53
CA GLY A 214 0.91 -5.05 -10.61
C GLY A 214 0.02 -3.81 -10.40
N VAL A 215 -1.31 -3.96 -10.37
CA VAL A 215 -2.23 -2.85 -10.03
C VAL A 215 -2.02 -2.40 -8.59
N VAL A 216 -1.89 -3.34 -7.67
CA VAL A 216 -1.55 -3.08 -6.26
C VAL A 216 -0.27 -3.82 -5.92
N ASN A 217 0.69 -3.11 -5.33
CA ASN A 217 1.90 -3.68 -4.76
C ASN A 217 2.02 -3.20 -3.31
N ILE A 218 2.54 -4.06 -2.43
CA ILE A 218 2.74 -3.72 -1.03
C ILE A 218 4.20 -4.01 -0.66
N LEU A 219 4.88 -2.96 -0.28
CA LEU A 219 6.22 -2.98 0.29
C LEU A 219 6.15 -2.70 1.79
N THR A 220 7.12 -3.21 2.53
CA THR A 220 7.30 -2.94 3.94
C THR A 220 8.71 -2.44 4.18
N GLY A 221 8.89 -1.43 5.01
CA GLY A 221 10.22 -0.90 5.24
C GLY A 221 10.27 0.45 5.95
N SER A 222 11.49 0.96 6.09
CA SER A 222 11.74 2.29 6.63
C SER A 222 11.33 3.36 5.60
N HIS A 223 10.41 4.22 5.96
CA HIS A 223 10.02 5.35 5.11
C HIS A 223 11.21 6.26 4.81
N LEU A 224 12.07 6.51 5.79
CA LEU A 224 13.25 7.35 5.64
C LEU A 224 14.25 6.79 4.59
N GLU A 225 14.47 5.46 4.60
CA GLU A 225 15.38 4.83 3.64
C GLU A 225 14.80 4.79 2.22
N LEU A 226 13.49 4.68 2.09
CA LEU A 226 12.82 4.50 0.80
C LEU A 226 12.37 5.81 0.14
N ALA A 227 12.18 6.88 0.92
CA ALA A 227 11.60 8.14 0.47
C ALA A 227 12.32 8.76 -0.73
N SER A 228 13.64 8.94 -0.64
CA SER A 228 14.43 9.53 -1.73
C SER A 228 14.39 8.68 -3.00
N HIS A 229 14.44 7.35 -2.87
CA HIS A 229 14.40 6.44 -4.02
C HIS A 229 13.04 6.42 -4.73
N ALA A 230 11.96 6.47 -3.97
CA ALA A 230 10.62 6.57 -4.52
C ALA A 230 10.39 7.92 -5.22
N ALA A 231 10.81 9.01 -4.56
CA ALA A 231 10.60 10.37 -5.05
C ALA A 231 11.45 10.70 -6.28
N SER A 232 12.66 10.17 -6.40
CA SER A 232 13.52 10.38 -7.57
C SER A 232 13.20 9.47 -8.77
N HIS A 233 12.35 8.45 -8.61
CA HIS A 233 12.07 7.50 -9.70
C HIS A 233 11.21 8.14 -10.79
N MET A 234 11.69 8.14 -12.04
CA MET A 234 11.05 8.87 -13.16
C MET A 234 9.68 8.31 -13.56
N ASP A 235 9.47 7.00 -13.45
CA ASP A 235 8.21 6.34 -13.83
C ASP A 235 7.16 6.35 -12.71
N VAL A 236 7.34 7.14 -11.68
CA VAL A 236 6.35 7.41 -10.65
C VAL A 236 5.72 8.75 -10.93
N ASP A 237 4.40 8.79 -11.12
CA ASP A 237 3.66 9.99 -11.50
C ASP A 237 3.19 10.81 -10.29
N SER A 238 2.97 10.13 -9.15
CA SER A 238 2.54 10.80 -7.93
C SER A 238 3.05 10.08 -6.68
N ILE A 239 3.29 10.87 -5.63
CA ILE A 239 3.56 10.36 -4.28
C ILE A 239 2.57 10.93 -3.29
N TRP A 240 1.99 10.04 -2.48
CA TRP A 240 1.19 10.39 -1.33
C TRP A 240 1.98 10.07 -0.07
N SER A 241 2.17 11.03 0.80
CA SER A 241 2.88 10.85 2.05
C SER A 241 2.02 11.24 3.24
N PHE A 242 1.89 10.28 4.15
CA PHE A 242 1.27 10.45 5.46
C PHE A 242 2.30 10.16 6.56
N SER A 243 3.55 10.51 6.28
CA SER A 243 4.72 10.27 7.13
C SER A 243 5.07 11.54 7.94
N GLU A 244 6.11 11.39 8.77
CA GLU A 244 6.69 12.50 9.53
C GLU A 244 7.23 13.61 8.64
N GLU A 245 7.36 14.83 9.21
CA GLU A 245 7.74 16.04 8.49
C GLU A 245 9.08 15.93 7.74
N ASP A 246 10.07 15.31 8.35
CA ASP A 246 11.40 15.17 7.75
C ASP A 246 11.38 14.27 6.51
N ILE A 247 10.56 13.22 6.53
CA ILE A 247 10.35 12.34 5.37
C ILE A 247 9.61 13.10 4.27
N THR A 248 8.58 13.84 4.64
CA THR A 248 7.80 14.68 3.71
C THR A 248 8.68 15.69 3.00
N LYS A 249 9.58 16.39 3.70
CA LYS A 249 10.55 17.33 3.09
C LYS A 249 11.45 16.65 2.05
N ILE A 250 11.94 15.45 2.34
CA ILE A 250 12.75 14.67 1.38
C ILE A 250 11.92 14.36 0.13
N ILE A 251 10.68 13.90 0.30
CA ILE A 251 9.78 13.57 -0.80
C ILE A 251 9.51 14.79 -1.68
N GLU A 252 9.16 15.93 -1.10
CA GLU A 252 8.88 17.17 -1.83
C GLU A 252 10.10 17.65 -2.61
N LEU A 253 11.28 17.67 -1.96
CA LEU A 253 12.53 18.10 -2.58
C LEU A 253 12.92 17.22 -3.78
N GLU A 254 12.89 15.90 -3.61
CA GLU A 254 13.25 14.97 -4.68
C GLU A 254 12.20 14.94 -5.81
N SER A 255 10.92 15.07 -5.47
CA SER A 255 9.82 15.11 -6.44
C SER A 255 9.82 16.39 -7.30
N ALA A 256 10.30 17.51 -6.75
CA ALA A 256 10.44 18.77 -7.50
C ALA A 256 11.37 18.64 -8.71
N LYS A 257 12.38 17.77 -8.63
CA LYS A 257 13.37 17.55 -9.72
C LYS A 257 12.77 16.93 -10.97
N ASN A 258 11.63 16.24 -10.87
CA ASN A 258 10.96 15.55 -11.98
C ASN A 258 9.47 15.89 -12.11
N ILE A 259 9.03 16.98 -11.48
CA ILE A 259 7.68 17.56 -11.58
C ILE A 259 6.56 16.55 -11.23
N LYS A 260 6.80 15.70 -10.24
CA LYS A 260 5.79 14.77 -9.73
C LYS A 260 4.66 15.49 -8.99
N ARG A 261 3.47 14.91 -9.05
CA ARG A 261 2.39 15.31 -8.16
C ARG A 261 2.64 14.77 -6.76
N THR A 262 2.66 15.65 -5.77
CA THR A 262 2.78 15.27 -4.36
C THR A 262 1.52 15.60 -3.60
N TRP A 263 1.08 14.68 -2.75
CA TRP A 263 0.04 14.89 -1.77
C TRP A 263 0.57 14.48 -0.40
N CYS A 264 1.01 15.49 0.34
CA CYS A 264 1.66 15.29 1.62
C CYS A 264 0.78 15.90 2.73
N LEU A 265 0.34 15.07 3.65
CA LEU A 265 -0.41 15.48 4.83
C LEU A 265 0.38 15.07 6.06
N LYS A 266 0.57 16.02 6.98
CA LYS A 266 1.21 15.79 8.27
C LYS A 266 0.18 15.20 9.21
N ASN A 267 0.57 14.15 9.95
CA ASN A 267 -0.17 13.56 11.06
C ASN A 267 -1.70 13.61 10.89
N ILE A 268 -2.22 12.64 10.18
CA ILE A 268 -3.67 12.39 10.19
C ILE A 268 -3.92 11.54 11.44
N ASP A 269 -4.41 12.19 12.50
CA ASP A 269 -4.92 11.51 13.68
C ASP A 269 -6.26 10.81 13.37
#